data_b39a83af6dea4d83e2199bc47098aca2
#
_entry.id   b39a83af6dea4d83e2199bc47098aca2
#
_cell.length_a   1.000
_cell.length_b   1.000
_cell.length_c   1.000
_cell.angle_alpha   90.00
_cell.angle_beta   90.00
_cell.angle_gamma   90.00
#
_symmetry.space_group_name_H-M   'P 1'
#
loop_
_entity.id
_entity.type
_entity.pdbx_description
1 polymer ?
#
loop_
_entity_poly.entity_id
_entity_poly.type
_entity_poly.pdbx_seq_one_letter_code
_entity_poly.pdbx_strand_id
1 'polypeptide(L)'
;MKIKKLVKLAPMMLLTFLLGLSGCSGSTAADARVNDHPSEADEELHVLTIGTADSGGTMYPVGKAISGVVEDSDSTLKLNVSASTGSAGNVRSLEQGSIDLGLVSGDVAFAAVNGSGEFKDAPFKGLKVIAALYPSISNWMARDDSGIFYVHDLKGNKLGVGPHDST
;
A
#
# COMPACT_ATOMS: atom_id res chain seq x y z
N MET A 1 -16.98 -12.13 -40.23
CA MET A 1 -17.23 -10.86 -40.96
C MET A 1 -16.02 -9.96 -40.76
N LYS A 2 -15.21 -9.76 -41.81
CA LYS A 2 -13.92 -9.05 -41.82
C LYS A 2 -14.19 -7.56 -41.90
N ILE A 3 -13.62 -6.72 -41.05
CA ILE A 3 -13.49 -5.28 -41.29
C ILE A 3 -12.02 -4.89 -41.20
N LYS A 4 -11.60 -4.33 -42.32
CA LYS A 4 -10.22 -4.00 -42.73
C LYS A 4 -9.70 -2.74 -42.05
N LYS A 5 -8.37 -2.75 -41.90
CA LYS A 5 -7.43 -1.65 -41.71
C LYS A 5 -7.82 -0.34 -42.43
N LEU A 6 -7.59 0.78 -41.74
CA LEU A 6 -7.26 2.02 -42.43
C LEU A 6 -6.09 2.72 -41.75
N VAL A 7 -4.93 2.57 -42.37
CA VAL A 7 -3.71 3.35 -42.15
C VAL A 7 -3.89 4.67 -42.90
N LYS A 8 -3.74 5.79 -42.22
CA LYS A 8 -3.50 7.07 -42.91
C LYS A 8 -2.14 7.64 -42.50
N LEU A 9 -1.22 7.54 -43.44
CA LEU A 9 0.04 8.27 -43.54
C LEU A 9 -0.25 9.69 -44.04
N ALA A 10 0.42 10.71 -43.51
CA ALA A 10 1.06 11.81 -44.23
C ALA A 10 1.05 13.13 -43.45
N PRO A 11 1.84 14.12 -43.77
CA PRO A 11 3.26 14.10 -44.11
C PRO A 11 4.12 15.11 -43.30
N MET A 12 5.40 14.87 -43.40
CA MET A 12 6.56 15.72 -43.13
C MET A 12 6.40 17.16 -43.66
N MET A 13 6.60 18.17 -42.81
CA MET A 13 6.87 19.53 -43.27
C MET A 13 8.13 20.06 -42.57
N LEU A 14 9.17 20.08 -43.38
CA LEU A 14 10.47 20.66 -43.18
C LEU A 14 10.33 22.19 -43.32
N LEU A 15 10.73 22.96 -42.31
CA LEU A 15 10.95 24.40 -42.50
C LEU A 15 12.21 24.84 -41.78
N THR A 16 13.24 24.99 -42.55
CA THR A 16 14.50 25.67 -42.27
C THR A 16 14.29 27.18 -42.25
N PHE A 17 14.79 27.88 -41.22
CA PHE A 17 15.08 29.32 -41.35
C PHE A 17 16.27 29.73 -40.46
N LEU A 18 17.29 30.07 -41.14
CA LEU A 18 18.42 30.96 -41.12
C LEU A 18 18.70 31.84 -39.88
N LEU A 19 19.97 31.75 -39.52
CA LEU A 19 20.94 32.71 -39.02
C LEU A 19 20.53 34.16 -38.77
N GLY A 20 20.89 34.65 -37.60
CA GLY A 20 21.10 36.06 -37.27
C GLY A 20 22.22 36.22 -36.26
N LEU A 21 23.46 36.46 -36.72
CA LEU A 21 24.57 36.98 -35.94
C LEU A 21 24.38 38.50 -35.77
N SER A 22 24.61 39.00 -34.59
CA SER A 22 25.28 40.27 -34.20
C SER A 22 24.76 40.66 -32.82
N GLY A 23 25.55 41.08 -31.84
CA GLY A 23 26.74 41.82 -31.80
C GLY A 23 27.30 41.88 -30.38
N CYS A 24 28.59 42.01 -30.28
CA CYS A 24 29.35 42.37 -29.08
C CYS A 24 29.05 43.79 -28.63
N SER A 25 28.99 44.02 -27.34
CA SER A 25 29.72 45.15 -26.69
C SER A 25 29.61 45.17 -25.19
N GLY A 26 30.74 45.18 -24.49
CA GLY A 26 31.05 46.12 -23.40
C GLY A 26 30.91 45.64 -21.99
N SER A 27 32.01 45.16 -21.43
CA SER A 27 32.59 45.49 -20.09
C SER A 27 31.68 46.03 -19.00
N THR A 28 31.59 45.26 -17.89
CA THR A 28 32.15 45.71 -16.58
C THR A 28 32.12 44.56 -15.59
N ALA A 29 33.28 44.34 -14.99
CA ALA A 29 33.40 43.35 -13.89
C ALA A 29 32.59 43.84 -12.68
N ALA A 30 31.65 43.03 -12.25
CA ALA A 30 31.11 43.05 -10.92
C ALA A 30 31.06 41.60 -10.46
N ASP A 31 31.88 41.35 -9.46
CA ASP A 31 32.04 40.09 -8.71
C ASP A 31 30.66 39.69 -8.11
N ALA A 32 29.90 38.92 -8.86
CA ALA A 32 28.73 38.23 -8.38
C ALA A 32 29.17 36.82 -8.07
N ARG A 33 29.49 36.56 -6.80
CA ARG A 33 29.55 35.20 -6.27
C ARG A 33 28.19 34.57 -6.55
N VAL A 34 28.15 33.78 -7.59
CA VAL A 34 27.09 32.80 -7.77
C VAL A 34 27.24 31.83 -6.62
N ASN A 35 26.39 32.00 -5.61
CA ASN A 35 26.13 30.93 -4.69
C ASN A 35 25.47 29.83 -5.53
N ASP A 36 26.28 28.90 -6.03
CA ASP A 36 25.85 27.58 -6.43
C ASP A 36 25.39 26.88 -5.13
N HIS A 37 24.19 27.25 -4.69
CA HIS A 37 23.42 26.38 -3.82
C HIS A 37 22.96 25.24 -4.72
N PRO A 38 23.35 23.97 -4.46
CA PRO A 38 22.75 22.86 -5.18
C PRO A 38 21.24 23.02 -5.02
N SER A 39 20.52 23.15 -6.12
CA SER A 39 19.08 23.02 -6.14
C SER A 39 18.79 21.74 -5.35
N GLU A 40 18.18 21.88 -4.16
CA GLU A 40 17.53 20.77 -3.52
C GLU A 40 16.64 20.19 -4.60
N ALA A 41 17.01 19.02 -5.11
CA ALA A 41 16.14 18.27 -6.00
C ALA A 41 14.84 18.12 -5.21
N ASP A 42 13.74 18.60 -5.76
CA ASP A 42 12.41 18.37 -5.19
C ASP A 42 12.27 16.83 -5.05
N GLU A 43 12.57 16.31 -3.87
CA GLU A 43 12.36 14.90 -3.58
C GLU A 43 10.86 14.65 -3.64
N GLU A 44 10.43 13.89 -4.64
CA GLU A 44 9.03 13.60 -4.88
C GLU A 44 8.45 12.81 -3.70
N LEU A 45 7.42 13.33 -3.06
CA LEU A 45 6.73 12.67 -1.95
C LEU A 45 5.96 11.45 -2.47
N HIS A 46 6.39 10.26 -2.06
CA HIS A 46 5.70 9.00 -2.33
C HIS A 46 4.66 8.71 -1.24
N VAL A 47 3.41 8.60 -1.63
CA VAL A 47 2.30 8.30 -0.72
C VAL A 47 1.81 6.89 -0.99
N LEU A 48 1.91 6.01 0.02
CA LEU A 48 1.40 4.64 -0.02
C LEU A 48 0.24 4.49 0.97
N THR A 49 -0.69 3.60 0.68
CA THR A 49 -1.80 3.26 1.57
C THR A 49 -1.57 1.89 2.21
N ILE A 50 -1.65 1.84 3.55
CA ILE A 50 -1.59 0.59 4.32
C ILE A 50 -2.97 0.25 4.88
N GLY A 51 -3.51 -0.90 4.45
CA GLY A 51 -4.73 -1.50 5.01
C GLY A 51 -4.42 -2.17 6.36
N THR A 52 -5.28 -1.97 7.33
CA THR A 52 -5.10 -2.48 8.70
C THR A 52 -6.23 -3.42 9.12
N ALA A 53 -7.11 -2.98 9.99
CA ALA A 53 -8.34 -3.63 10.40
C ALA A 53 -9.31 -2.57 10.94
N ASP A 54 -10.36 -3.00 11.63
CA ASP A 54 -11.23 -2.11 12.38
C ASP A 54 -10.42 -1.21 13.33
N SER A 55 -10.83 0.06 13.46
CA SER A 55 -10.11 1.06 14.26
C SER A 55 -10.05 0.74 15.76
N GLY A 56 -10.94 -0.11 16.25
CA GLY A 56 -10.91 -0.64 17.61
C GLY A 56 -10.03 -1.88 17.80
N GLY A 57 -9.52 -2.46 16.70
CA GLY A 57 -8.65 -3.63 16.72
C GLY A 57 -7.16 -3.30 16.86
N THR A 58 -6.35 -4.32 17.08
CA THR A 58 -4.90 -4.18 17.33
C THR A 58 -4.14 -3.72 16.09
N MET A 59 -4.53 -4.13 14.89
CA MET A 59 -3.81 -3.83 13.66
C MET A 59 -3.81 -2.34 13.32
N TYR A 60 -4.89 -1.61 13.64
CA TYR A 60 -4.98 -0.19 13.33
C TYR A 60 -3.93 0.66 14.06
N PRO A 61 -3.78 0.59 15.41
CA PRO A 61 -2.71 1.30 16.10
C PRO A 61 -1.31 0.84 15.68
N VAL A 62 -1.12 -0.43 15.31
CA VAL A 62 0.15 -0.91 14.76
C VAL A 62 0.45 -0.24 13.41
N GLY A 63 -0.52 -0.15 12.51
CA GLY A 63 -0.37 0.58 11.26
C GLY A 63 0.00 2.05 11.48
N LYS A 64 -0.60 2.71 12.47
CA LYS A 64 -0.24 4.08 12.87
C LYS A 64 1.20 4.19 13.36
N ALA A 65 1.65 3.25 14.17
CA ALA A 65 3.04 3.23 14.65
C ALA A 65 4.03 3.03 13.50
N ILE A 66 3.72 2.14 12.55
CA ILE A 66 4.54 1.94 11.35
C ILE A 66 4.60 3.21 10.51
N SER A 67 3.47 3.89 10.28
CA SER A 67 3.42 5.17 9.55
C SER A 67 4.34 6.20 10.19
N GLY A 68 4.28 6.36 11.53
CA GLY A 68 5.16 7.30 12.23
C GLY A 68 6.65 6.97 12.07
N VAL A 69 7.03 5.68 12.21
CA VAL A 69 8.43 5.25 12.03
C VAL A 69 8.92 5.51 10.61
N VAL A 70 8.09 5.26 9.62
CA VAL A 70 8.44 5.49 8.21
C VAL A 70 8.63 6.98 7.94
N GLU A 71 7.70 7.82 8.36
CA GLU A 71 7.77 9.28 8.19
C GLU A 71 8.97 9.90 8.92
N ASP A 72 9.33 9.36 10.10
CA ASP A 72 10.52 9.79 10.85
C ASP A 72 11.84 9.34 10.18
N SER A 73 11.80 8.24 9.42
CA SER A 73 12.99 7.65 8.80
C SER A 73 13.24 8.15 7.38
N ASP A 74 12.19 8.51 6.66
CA ASP A 74 12.23 8.95 5.27
C ASP A 74 11.16 10.01 5.02
N SER A 75 11.59 11.26 4.85
CA SER A 75 10.70 12.41 4.61
C SER A 75 10.00 12.36 3.24
N THR A 76 10.50 11.53 2.33
CA THR A 76 9.93 11.37 0.98
C THR A 76 8.85 10.29 0.91
N LEU A 77 8.65 9.52 1.99
CA LEU A 77 7.68 8.45 2.05
C LEU A 77 6.62 8.70 3.13
N LYS A 78 5.36 8.66 2.73
CA LYS A 78 4.21 8.79 3.62
C LYS A 78 3.32 7.55 3.54
N LEU A 79 2.89 7.03 4.71
CA LEU A 79 1.92 5.95 4.79
C LEU A 79 0.55 6.46 5.26
N ASN A 80 -0.44 6.41 4.38
CA ASN A 80 -1.83 6.61 4.74
C ASN A 80 -2.41 5.36 5.38
N VAL A 81 -2.77 5.42 6.65
CA VAL A 81 -3.33 4.30 7.39
C VAL A 81 -4.84 4.21 7.17
N SER A 82 -5.27 3.14 6.55
CA SER A 82 -6.68 2.85 6.25
C SER A 82 -7.23 1.76 7.16
N ALA A 83 -8.37 2.02 7.77
CA ALA A 83 -9.15 0.97 8.42
C ALA A 83 -9.75 0.04 7.34
N SER A 84 -9.89 -1.23 7.68
CA SER A 84 -10.44 -2.25 6.78
C SER A 84 -11.25 -3.30 7.54
N THR A 85 -11.76 -4.28 6.82
CA THR A 85 -12.43 -5.45 7.42
C THR A 85 -11.46 -6.46 8.03
N GLY A 86 -10.16 -6.31 7.80
CA GLY A 86 -9.13 -7.19 8.35
C GLY A 86 -8.31 -7.90 7.27
N SER A 87 -7.65 -9.00 7.66
CA SER A 87 -6.65 -9.69 6.85
C SER A 87 -7.13 -10.10 5.46
N ALA A 88 -8.29 -10.72 5.37
CA ALA A 88 -8.83 -11.18 4.09
C ALA A 88 -9.24 -10.00 3.19
N GLY A 89 -9.85 -8.97 3.78
CA GLY A 89 -10.16 -7.73 3.07
C GLY A 89 -8.90 -7.04 2.54
N ASN A 90 -7.81 -7.02 3.31
CA ASN A 90 -6.53 -6.46 2.89
C ASN A 90 -5.92 -7.23 1.72
N VAL A 91 -5.96 -8.56 1.74
CA VAL A 91 -5.49 -9.37 0.61
C VAL A 91 -6.25 -9.05 -0.68
N ARG A 92 -7.58 -8.94 -0.60
CA ARG A 92 -8.41 -8.59 -1.78
C ARG A 92 -8.12 -7.17 -2.26
N SER A 93 -7.91 -6.24 -1.35
CA SER A 93 -7.56 -4.85 -1.67
C SER A 93 -6.19 -4.72 -2.31
N LEU A 94 -5.19 -5.51 -1.87
CA LEU A 94 -3.88 -5.63 -2.50
C LEU A 94 -3.98 -6.20 -3.92
N GLU A 95 -4.77 -7.25 -4.11
CA GLU A 95 -5.00 -7.85 -5.43
C GLU A 95 -5.64 -6.87 -6.40
N GLN A 96 -6.56 -6.04 -5.92
CA GLN A 96 -7.25 -5.00 -6.69
C GLN A 96 -6.39 -3.74 -6.91
N GLY A 97 -5.25 -3.61 -6.22
CA GLY A 97 -4.42 -2.42 -6.25
C GLY A 97 -5.06 -1.20 -5.59
N SER A 98 -6.03 -1.39 -4.70
CA SER A 98 -6.68 -0.30 -3.96
C SER A 98 -5.93 0.10 -2.69
N ILE A 99 -5.00 -0.73 -2.24
CA ILE A 99 -3.98 -0.43 -1.23
C ILE A 99 -2.63 -0.98 -1.69
N ASP A 100 -1.54 -0.40 -1.17
CA ASP A 100 -0.17 -0.76 -1.53
C ASP A 100 0.44 -1.76 -0.54
N LEU A 101 0.05 -1.66 0.72
CA LEU A 101 0.51 -2.48 1.83
C LEU A 101 -0.69 -2.98 2.63
N GLY A 102 -0.54 -4.11 3.32
CA GLY A 102 -1.60 -4.64 4.19
C GLY A 102 -1.04 -5.37 5.40
N LEU A 103 -1.64 -5.14 6.56
CA LEU A 103 -1.43 -5.98 7.72
C LEU A 103 -2.30 -7.23 7.56
N VAL A 104 -1.65 -8.38 7.51
CA VAL A 104 -2.31 -9.66 7.23
C VAL A 104 -1.79 -10.71 8.18
N SER A 105 -2.67 -11.50 8.76
CA SER A 105 -2.26 -12.64 9.57
C SER A 105 -1.65 -13.75 8.69
N GLY A 106 -0.69 -14.48 9.24
CA GLY A 106 0.09 -15.46 8.49
C GLY A 106 -0.72 -16.60 7.90
N ASP A 107 -1.76 -17.04 8.57
CA ASP A 107 -2.68 -18.08 8.12
C ASP A 107 -3.52 -17.62 6.92
N VAL A 108 -4.02 -16.38 6.93
CA VAL A 108 -4.74 -15.80 5.80
C VAL A 108 -3.82 -15.56 4.61
N ALA A 109 -2.60 -15.05 4.85
CA ALA A 109 -1.60 -14.90 3.79
C ALA A 109 -1.26 -16.26 3.13
N PHE A 110 -1.09 -17.30 3.96
CA PHE A 110 -0.87 -18.67 3.47
C PHE A 110 -2.07 -19.19 2.67
N ALA A 111 -3.28 -19.00 3.17
CA ALA A 111 -4.51 -19.39 2.49
C ALA A 111 -4.67 -18.68 1.13
N ALA A 112 -4.37 -17.38 1.08
CA ALA A 112 -4.47 -16.60 -0.13
C ALA A 112 -3.52 -17.10 -1.23
N VAL A 113 -2.25 -17.35 -0.89
CA VAL A 113 -1.26 -17.81 -1.87
C VAL A 113 -1.54 -19.23 -2.34
N ASN A 114 -2.00 -20.12 -1.44
CA ASN A 114 -2.24 -21.53 -1.76
C ASN A 114 -3.65 -21.82 -2.28
N GLY A 115 -4.55 -20.85 -2.32
CA GLY A 115 -5.91 -21.06 -2.76
C GLY A 115 -6.68 -22.00 -1.83
N SER A 116 -6.68 -21.70 -0.53
CA SER A 116 -7.42 -22.47 0.47
C SER A 116 -8.39 -21.58 1.24
N GLY A 117 -9.29 -22.18 2.03
CA GLY A 117 -10.29 -21.43 2.77
C GLY A 117 -11.13 -20.54 1.85
N GLU A 118 -11.23 -19.29 2.18
CA GLU A 118 -12.00 -18.28 1.43
C GLU A 118 -11.34 -17.86 0.10
N PHE A 119 -10.09 -18.25 -0.16
CA PHE A 119 -9.37 -18.00 -1.42
C PHE A 119 -9.32 -19.22 -2.34
N LYS A 120 -10.13 -20.25 -2.07
CA LYS A 120 -10.12 -21.50 -2.83
C LYS A 120 -10.33 -21.30 -4.32
N ASP A 121 -11.21 -20.38 -4.70
CA ASP A 121 -11.58 -20.14 -6.09
C ASP A 121 -10.82 -18.96 -6.73
N ALA A 122 -10.06 -18.20 -5.92
CA ALA A 122 -9.30 -17.04 -6.34
C ALA A 122 -8.00 -16.89 -5.53
N PRO A 123 -6.97 -17.71 -5.81
CA PRO A 123 -5.68 -17.59 -5.12
C PRO A 123 -4.89 -16.38 -5.61
N PHE A 124 -4.36 -15.59 -4.70
CA PHE A 124 -3.50 -14.44 -5.02
C PHE A 124 -2.02 -14.77 -4.83
N LYS A 125 -1.37 -15.27 -5.88
CA LYS A 125 0.05 -15.64 -5.88
C LYS A 125 1.01 -14.44 -5.94
N GLY A 126 0.51 -13.24 -6.22
CA GLY A 126 1.29 -12.01 -6.24
C GLY A 126 1.65 -11.45 -4.87
N LEU A 127 1.10 -12.00 -3.79
CA LEU A 127 1.35 -11.54 -2.43
C LEU A 127 2.82 -11.75 -2.04
N LYS A 128 3.43 -10.69 -1.47
CA LYS A 128 4.80 -10.72 -0.96
C LYS A 128 4.82 -10.30 0.50
N VAL A 129 5.64 -10.96 1.32
CA VAL A 129 5.86 -10.60 2.71
C VAL A 129 7.08 -9.70 2.82
N ILE A 130 6.92 -8.53 3.44
CA ILE A 130 7.99 -7.58 3.71
C ILE A 130 8.60 -7.86 5.09
N ALA A 131 7.77 -8.04 6.12
CA ALA A 131 8.20 -8.30 7.48
C ALA A 131 7.18 -9.11 8.27
N ALA A 132 7.65 -9.87 9.27
CA ALA A 132 6.83 -10.42 10.32
C ALA A 132 6.88 -9.48 11.53
N LEU A 133 5.75 -9.01 12.01
CA LEU A 133 5.67 -7.96 13.02
C LEU A 133 5.56 -8.52 14.45
N TYR A 134 4.54 -9.33 14.70
CA TYR A 134 4.27 -9.91 16.02
C TYR A 134 3.45 -11.20 15.91
N PRO A 135 3.52 -12.10 16.90
CA PRO A 135 2.64 -13.26 16.94
C PRO A 135 1.21 -12.85 17.31
N SER A 136 0.22 -13.44 16.63
CA SER A 136 -1.19 -13.32 17.02
C SER A 136 -1.55 -14.50 17.93
N ILE A 137 -2.01 -14.20 19.14
CA ILE A 137 -2.41 -15.21 20.13
C ILE A 137 -3.93 -15.09 20.33
N SER A 138 -4.65 -16.16 20.04
CA SER A 138 -6.08 -16.24 20.33
C SER A 138 -6.32 -16.65 21.77
N ASN A 139 -7.09 -15.86 22.50
CA ASN A 139 -7.52 -16.16 23.87
C ASN A 139 -9.03 -16.41 23.87
N TRP A 140 -9.42 -17.49 24.52
CA TRP A 140 -10.82 -17.81 24.72
C TRP A 140 -11.21 -17.38 26.13
N MET A 141 -12.26 -16.60 26.24
CA MET A 141 -12.75 -16.09 27.50
C MET A 141 -14.21 -16.48 27.68
N ALA A 142 -14.54 -16.99 28.87
CA ALA A 142 -15.91 -17.26 29.26
C ALA A 142 -16.19 -16.52 30.57
N ARG A 143 -17.46 -16.19 30.80
CA ARG A 143 -17.86 -15.64 32.12
C ARG A 143 -17.70 -16.71 33.16
N ASP A 144 -17.30 -16.31 34.37
CA ASP A 144 -17.09 -17.22 35.52
C ASP A 144 -18.35 -18.04 35.85
N ASP A 145 -19.53 -17.42 35.70
CA ASP A 145 -20.83 -18.05 35.98
C ASP A 145 -21.42 -18.82 34.78
N SER A 146 -20.66 -18.97 33.68
CA SER A 146 -21.16 -19.60 32.45
C SER A 146 -21.22 -21.13 32.49
N GLY A 147 -20.49 -21.74 33.40
CA GLY A 147 -20.30 -23.20 33.44
C GLY A 147 -19.44 -23.76 32.30
N ILE A 148 -18.76 -22.87 31.52
CA ILE A 148 -17.85 -23.24 30.43
C ILE A 148 -16.43 -23.30 30.98
N PHE A 149 -15.86 -24.49 31.12
CA PHE A 149 -14.51 -24.72 31.63
C PHE A 149 -13.58 -25.31 30.55
N TYR A 150 -14.16 -25.98 29.54
CA TYR A 150 -13.43 -26.67 28.50
C TYR A 150 -14.03 -26.33 27.12
N VAL A 151 -13.25 -26.54 26.07
CA VAL A 151 -13.70 -26.26 24.66
C VAL A 151 -14.95 -27.08 24.29
N HIS A 152 -15.11 -28.29 24.81
CA HIS A 152 -16.29 -29.12 24.55
C HIS A 152 -17.59 -28.56 25.18
N ASP A 153 -17.48 -27.72 26.21
CA ASP A 153 -18.65 -27.06 26.86
C ASP A 153 -19.22 -25.95 25.95
N LEU A 154 -18.48 -25.54 24.90
CA LEU A 154 -18.98 -24.58 23.92
C LEU A 154 -20.16 -25.11 23.09
N LYS A 155 -20.33 -26.44 23.03
CA LYS A 155 -21.41 -27.06 22.25
C LYS A 155 -22.78 -26.56 22.71
N GLY A 156 -23.52 -25.96 21.78
CA GLY A 156 -24.86 -25.41 22.04
C GLY A 156 -24.87 -24.02 22.66
N ASN A 157 -23.71 -23.44 22.95
CA ASN A 157 -23.57 -22.06 23.44
C ASN A 157 -23.30 -21.07 22.31
N LYS A 158 -23.59 -19.79 22.55
CA LYS A 158 -23.26 -18.70 21.62
C LYS A 158 -21.81 -18.30 21.83
N LEU A 159 -21.06 -18.26 20.75
CA LEU A 159 -19.66 -17.81 20.74
C LEU A 159 -19.55 -16.46 20.03
N GLY A 160 -18.96 -15.48 20.71
CA GLY A 160 -18.56 -14.23 20.10
C GLY A 160 -17.26 -14.43 19.32
N VAL A 161 -17.30 -14.19 18.03
CA VAL A 161 -16.12 -14.16 17.16
C VAL A 161 -15.98 -12.75 16.59
N GLY A 162 -14.83 -12.44 16.06
CA GLY A 162 -14.62 -11.14 15.42
C GLY A 162 -15.55 -10.88 14.23
N PRO A 163 -15.47 -9.70 13.60
CA PRO A 163 -16.17 -9.40 12.37
C PRO A 163 -15.82 -10.39 11.27
N HIS A 164 -16.70 -10.50 10.26
CA HIS A 164 -16.39 -11.25 9.06
C HIS A 164 -15.10 -10.68 8.43
N ASP A 165 -14.25 -11.51 7.87
CA ASP A 165 -12.93 -11.16 7.30
C ASP A 165 -11.86 -10.73 8.35
N SER A 166 -12.18 -10.69 9.65
CA SER A 166 -11.16 -10.57 10.71
C SER A 166 -10.56 -11.95 11.02
N THR A 167 -9.39 -11.96 11.56
CA THR A 167 -8.71 -13.18 12.07
C THR A 167 -8.42 -13.05 13.53
#